data_5eb3377a891a8f2a6cdcdcfb4f5cc73d
#
_entry.id   5eb3377a891a8f2a6cdcdcfb4f5cc73d
#
_cell.length_a   1.000
_cell.length_b   1.000
_cell.length_c   1.000
_cell.angle_alpha   90.00
_cell.angle_beta   90.00
_cell.angle_gamma   90.00
#
_symmetry.space_group_name_H-M   'P 1'
#
loop_
_entity.id
_entity.type
_entity.pdbx_description
1 polymer ?
#
loop_
_entity_poly.entity_id
_entity_poly.type
_entity_poly.pdbx_seq_one_letter_code
_entity_poly.pdbx_strand_id
1 'polypeptide(L)'
;MELWNKCSEKLENKLSQEDFNTWIRPLKASIEKNTLELVAPNDFILDYIEKNYTEDIKQVLKSQSKKNINLVFKTHTKETFVDKYKNNK
;
A
#
# COMPACT_ATOMS: atom_id res chain seq x y z
N MET A 1 -3.01 13.49 2.43
CA MET A 1 -4.07 12.60 2.10
C MET A 1 -4.52 11.86 3.33
N GLU A 2 -5.75 12.10 3.66
CA GLU A 2 -6.23 11.64 4.94
C GLU A 2 -6.34 10.14 5.09
N LEU A 3 -6.84 9.47 4.07
CA LEU A 3 -6.99 8.03 4.16
C LEU A 3 -5.65 7.34 4.37
N TRP A 4 -4.64 7.71 3.59
CA TRP A 4 -3.34 7.08 3.74
C TRP A 4 -2.70 7.44 5.08
N ASN A 5 -2.93 8.67 5.55
CA ASN A 5 -2.38 9.06 6.84
C ASN A 5 -2.94 8.17 7.95
N LYS A 6 -4.21 7.87 7.91
CA LYS A 6 -4.80 6.99 8.91
C LYS A 6 -4.30 5.57 8.78
N CYS A 7 -4.18 5.09 7.54
CA CYS A 7 -3.64 3.76 7.31
C CYS A 7 -2.19 3.67 7.80
N SER A 8 -1.43 4.70 7.51
CA SER A 8 -0.03 4.75 7.91
C SER A 8 0.12 4.72 9.42
N GLU A 9 -0.74 5.44 10.13
CA GLU A 9 -0.73 5.42 11.58
C GLU A 9 -0.99 4.02 12.12
N LYS A 10 -1.95 3.33 11.53
CA LYS A 10 -2.25 1.98 11.96
C LYS A 10 -1.10 1.03 11.69
N LEU A 11 -0.46 1.20 10.55
CA LEU A 11 0.68 0.38 10.21
C LEU A 11 1.85 0.66 11.15
N GLU A 12 2.03 1.90 11.51
CA GLU A 12 3.08 2.27 12.45
C GLU A 12 2.89 1.55 13.79
N ASN A 13 1.65 1.42 14.22
CA ASN A 13 1.37 0.72 15.47
C ASN A 13 1.50 -0.79 15.34
N LYS A 14 1.33 -1.31 14.15
CA LYS A 14 1.35 -2.73 13.91
C LYS A 14 2.73 -3.28 13.66
N LEU A 15 3.58 -2.50 13.03
CA LEU A 15 4.93 -2.92 12.67
C LEU A 15 5.93 -2.37 13.66
N SER A 16 7.14 -2.91 13.66
CA SER A 16 8.19 -2.32 14.45
C SER A 16 8.53 -0.95 13.86
N GLN A 17 9.10 -0.09 14.68
CA GLN A 17 9.48 1.23 14.22
C GLN A 17 10.48 1.14 13.07
N GLU A 18 11.40 0.21 13.18
CA GLU A 18 12.41 0.03 12.17
C GLU A 18 11.80 -0.40 10.84
N ASP A 19 10.89 -1.37 10.88
CA ASP A 19 10.26 -1.83 9.66
C ASP A 19 9.39 -0.76 9.04
N PHE A 20 8.65 -0.04 9.87
CA PHE A 20 7.81 1.02 9.35
C PHE A 20 8.67 2.09 8.67
N ASN A 21 9.75 2.51 9.30
CA ASN A 21 10.60 3.54 8.74
C ASN A 21 11.31 3.10 7.46
N THR A 22 11.66 1.82 7.39
CA THR A 22 12.39 1.32 6.23
C THR A 22 11.48 1.08 5.03
N TRP A 23 10.31 0.52 5.26
CA TRP A 23 9.49 0.03 4.17
C TRP A 23 8.26 0.87 3.87
N ILE A 24 7.62 1.42 4.88
CA ILE A 24 6.35 2.11 4.69
C ILE A 24 6.56 3.61 4.54
N ARG A 25 7.38 4.19 5.38
CA ARG A 25 7.57 5.63 5.35
C ARG A 25 8.05 6.18 3.99
N PRO A 26 8.91 5.46 3.26
CA PRO A 26 9.34 5.97 1.95
C PRO A 26 8.26 5.97 0.88
N LEU A 27 7.14 5.31 1.12
CA LEU A 27 6.10 5.24 0.10
C LEU A 27 5.39 6.56 -0.06
N LYS A 28 5.08 6.90 -1.30
CA LYS A 28 4.25 8.05 -1.60
C LYS A 28 2.90 7.55 -2.03
N ALA A 29 1.86 8.16 -1.53
CA ALA A 29 0.51 7.67 -1.77
C ALA A 29 -0.31 8.70 -2.52
N SER A 30 -1.19 8.21 -3.38
CA SER A 30 -2.18 9.06 -3.99
C SER A 30 -3.45 8.26 -4.19
N ILE A 31 -4.58 8.95 -4.20
CA ILE A 31 -5.85 8.31 -4.43
C ILE A 31 -6.52 8.96 -5.62
N GLU A 32 -7.00 8.13 -6.52
CA GLU A 32 -7.75 8.61 -7.63
C GLU A 32 -8.92 7.68 -7.81
N LYS A 33 -10.13 8.22 -7.77
CA LYS A 33 -11.34 7.44 -7.79
C LYS A 33 -11.28 6.46 -6.64
N ASN A 34 -11.37 5.20 -6.88
CA ASN A 34 -11.33 4.23 -5.81
C ASN A 34 -10.05 3.43 -5.83
N THR A 35 -8.95 4.06 -6.19
CA THR A 35 -7.66 3.38 -6.27
C THR A 35 -6.62 4.12 -5.45
N LEU A 36 -5.98 3.40 -4.55
CA LEU A 36 -4.85 3.93 -3.79
C LEU A 36 -3.58 3.44 -4.47
N GLU A 37 -2.74 4.39 -4.90
CA GLU A 37 -1.45 4.08 -5.48
C GLU A 37 -0.37 4.34 -4.46
N LEU A 38 0.47 3.36 -4.24
CA LEU A 38 1.62 3.51 -3.36
C LEU A 38 2.88 3.40 -4.21
N VAL A 39 3.62 4.48 -4.27
CA VAL A 39 4.81 4.56 -5.11
C VAL A 39 6.04 4.34 -4.24
N ALA A 40 6.78 3.30 -4.55
CA ALA A 40 8.00 2.98 -3.84
C ALA A 40 9.19 3.63 -4.54
N PRO A 41 10.27 3.91 -3.81
CA PRO A 41 11.41 4.56 -4.41
C PRO A 41 12.22 3.67 -5.35
N ASN A 42 12.09 2.36 -5.23
CA ASN A 42 12.79 1.46 -6.14
C ASN A 42 12.09 0.11 -6.13
N ASP A 43 12.50 -0.75 -7.07
CA ASP A 43 11.85 -2.04 -7.24
C ASP A 43 12.10 -2.99 -6.08
N PHE A 44 13.22 -2.85 -5.41
CA PHE A 44 13.53 -3.70 -4.28
C PHE A 44 12.51 -3.48 -3.15
N ILE A 45 12.22 -2.23 -2.83
CA ILE A 45 11.25 -1.93 -1.80
C ILE A 45 9.85 -2.36 -2.24
N LEU A 46 9.53 -2.14 -3.50
CA LEU A 46 8.25 -2.56 -4.01
C LEU A 46 8.05 -4.06 -3.84
N ASP A 47 9.03 -4.86 -4.23
CA ASP A 47 8.93 -6.30 -4.14
C ASP A 47 8.80 -6.78 -2.70
N TYR A 48 9.54 -6.15 -1.80
CA TYR A 48 9.49 -6.53 -0.40
C TYR A 48 8.12 -6.24 0.19
N ILE A 49 7.57 -5.07 -0.09
CA ILE A 49 6.27 -4.70 0.41
C ILE A 49 5.19 -5.60 -0.15
N GLU A 50 5.30 -5.89 -1.43
CA GLU A 50 4.33 -6.74 -2.09
C GLU A 50 4.29 -8.11 -1.44
N LYS A 51 5.45 -8.67 -1.12
CA LYS A 51 5.49 -9.99 -0.54
C LYS A 51 5.16 -10.04 0.93
N ASN A 52 5.49 -9.00 1.66
CA ASN A 52 5.42 -9.07 3.11
C ASN A 52 4.32 -8.22 3.73
N TYR A 53 3.89 -7.16 3.07
CA TYR A 53 2.98 -6.22 3.70
C TYR A 53 1.66 -6.01 2.95
N THR A 54 1.44 -6.70 1.86
CA THR A 54 0.21 -6.52 1.09
C THR A 54 -1.02 -6.78 1.95
N GLU A 55 -1.02 -7.87 2.70
CA GLU A 55 -2.18 -8.21 3.51
C GLU A 55 -2.38 -7.20 4.63
N ASP A 56 -1.29 -6.76 5.25
CA ASP A 56 -1.40 -5.78 6.31
C ASP A 56 -1.97 -4.48 5.79
N ILE A 57 -1.51 -4.05 4.63
CA ILE A 57 -1.99 -2.81 4.02
C ILE A 57 -3.46 -2.95 3.64
N LYS A 58 -3.83 -4.09 3.06
CA LYS A 58 -5.20 -4.31 2.67
C LYS A 58 -6.14 -4.31 3.88
N GLN A 59 -5.73 -4.94 4.96
CA GLN A 59 -6.55 -4.99 6.15
C GLN A 59 -6.75 -3.61 6.75
N VAL A 60 -5.68 -2.83 6.84
CA VAL A 60 -5.78 -1.50 7.37
C VAL A 60 -6.63 -0.62 6.48
N LEU A 61 -6.45 -0.75 5.18
CA LEU A 61 -7.23 0.03 4.23
C LEU A 61 -8.71 -0.27 4.38
N LYS A 62 -9.05 -1.54 4.52
CA LYS A 62 -10.41 -1.93 4.70
C LYS A 62 -11.01 -1.38 5.98
N SER A 63 -10.21 -1.32 7.04
CA SER A 63 -10.70 -0.83 8.31
C SER A 63 -10.92 0.68 8.29
N GLN A 64 -10.27 1.40 7.39
CA GLN A 64 -10.36 2.85 7.35
C GLN A 64 -11.31 3.37 6.26
N SER A 65 -11.79 2.51 5.41
CA SER A 65 -12.66 2.94 4.33
C SER A 65 -13.86 2.00 4.21
N LYS A 66 -15.04 2.58 4.02
CA LYS A 66 -16.22 1.79 3.83
C LYS A 66 -16.37 1.37 2.39
N LYS A 67 -15.64 2.00 1.49
CA LYS A 67 -15.71 1.65 0.09
C LYS A 67 -14.65 0.64 -0.24
N ASN A 68 -14.86 -0.09 -1.31
CA ASN A 68 -13.81 -0.96 -1.82
C ASN A 68 -12.78 -0.11 -2.52
N ILE A 69 -11.58 -0.09 -1.98
CA ILE A 69 -10.50 0.68 -2.58
C ILE A 69 -9.51 -0.30 -3.19
N ASN A 70 -9.21 -0.09 -4.45
CA ASN A 70 -8.20 -0.91 -5.13
C ASN A 70 -6.82 -0.47 -4.71
N LEU A 71 -5.89 -1.39 -4.69
CA LEU A 71 -4.53 -1.10 -4.27
C LEU A 71 -3.57 -1.37 -5.41
N VAL A 72 -2.72 -0.41 -5.70
CA VAL A 72 -1.71 -0.53 -6.74
C VAL A 72 -0.36 -0.13 -6.15
N PHE A 73 0.65 -0.95 -6.39
CA PHE A 73 2.02 -0.62 -6.03
C PHE A 73 2.77 -0.25 -7.32
N LYS A 74 3.60 0.77 -7.26
CA LYS A 74 4.32 1.13 -8.46
C LYS A 74 5.66 1.79 -8.15
N THR A 75 6.56 1.75 -9.14
CA THR A 75 7.82 2.48 -9.11
C THR A 75 7.96 3.16 -10.46
N HIS A 76 9.12 3.71 -10.76
CA HIS A 76 9.38 4.29 -12.07
C HIS A 76 9.23 3.27 -13.18
N THR A 77 9.58 2.00 -12.92
CA THR A 77 9.66 1.01 -13.98
C THR A 77 8.66 -0.11 -13.83
N LYS A 78 7.86 -0.12 -12.78
CA LYS A 78 7.04 -1.26 -12.47
C LYS A 78 5.71 -0.83 -11.89
N GLU A 79 4.67 -1.59 -12.19
CA GLU A 79 3.35 -1.33 -11.64
C GLU A 79 2.68 -2.65 -11.35
N THR A 80 2.20 -2.84 -10.13
CA THR A 80 1.57 -4.06 -9.70
C THR A 80 0.16 -3.77 -9.19
N PHE A 81 -0.82 -4.43 -9.79
CA PHE A 81 -2.21 -4.25 -9.42
C PHE A 81 -2.59 -5.39 -8.49
N VAL A 82 -2.80 -5.08 -7.25
CA VAL A 82 -2.98 -6.08 -6.23
C VAL A 82 -4.23 -6.92 -6.40
N ASP A 83 -5.33 -6.34 -6.70
CA ASP A 83 -6.57 -7.08 -6.79
C ASP A 83 -7.11 -7.25 -8.14
N LYS A 84 -6.38 -6.84 -9.12
CA LYS A 84 -6.91 -6.71 -10.36
C LYS A 84 -7.33 -7.94 -11.05
N TYR A 85 -6.49 -8.90 -11.03
CA TYR A 85 -6.72 -9.99 -11.80
C TYR A 85 -7.63 -10.94 -11.26
N LYS A 86 -8.08 -10.74 -10.17
CA LYS A 86 -8.99 -11.63 -9.68
C LYS A 86 -10.08 -11.81 -10.55
N ASN A 87 -10.31 -10.91 -11.28
CA ASN A 87 -11.37 -11.07 -12.12
C ASN A 87 -11.12 -11.78 -13.28
N ASN A 88 -10.43 -12.02 -13.67
CA ASN A 88 -10.25 -12.56 -14.84
C ASN A 88 -10.01 -13.67 -15.04
N LYS A 89 -10.17 -13.94 -14.86
CA LYS A 89 -9.93 -14.93 -15.28
C LYS A 89 -10.19 -15.34 -15.27
#